data_1a9d7fb3748a7b0abc3e88182368f986
#
_entry.id   1a9d7fb3748a7b0abc3e88182368f986
#
_cell.length_a   1.000
_cell.length_b   1.000
_cell.length_c   1.000
_cell.angle_alpha   90.00
_cell.angle_beta   90.00
_cell.angle_gamma   90.00
#
_symmetry.space_group_name_H-M   'P 1'
#
loop_
_entity.id
_entity.type
_entity.pdbx_description
1 polymer ?
#
loop_
_entity_poly.entity_id
_entity_poly.type
_entity_poly.pdbx_seq_one_letter_code
_entity_poly.pdbx_strand_id
1 'polypeptide(L)'
;MRLNFARHRPGGVAVNSLAASHSVLEVADWGKRRALHEQRVRAWTDPHQARTARGETHPVYDFLFEDYRFRASWLRRWHPGPHFVLAGATAQEFLRWPEYHAVEGGVALNAAALEPHRRESLTWMVNLLRLTAERPPQFACFGLHEWAMVYRQTPDEVRHNAWPLRFPPNELARFVEAQPICCSHYDAFRFFTTPARSLNKLQPTRAETSGFEQRGCLHANMDLYKWAFKFAPFIPSELIADCFALARDIREIDMRASPYDFAPLGFPPIRIETPDGRTEYETHQRDFATRSQPLRARLIAIGAYLAEASSPAPRSV
;
A
#
# COMPACT_ATOMS: atom_id res chain seq x y z
N MET A 1 -64.98 15.71 10.78
CA MET A 1 -63.92 15.50 11.76
C MET A 1 -62.55 15.61 11.03
N ARG A 2 -61.93 16.81 11.10
CA ARG A 2 -60.69 17.08 10.35
C ARG A 2 -59.55 16.92 11.34
N LEU A 3 -58.64 15.98 11.08
CA LEU A 3 -57.40 15.74 11.85
C LEU A 3 -56.29 16.65 11.29
N ASN A 4 -55.83 17.58 12.15
CA ASN A 4 -54.68 18.42 11.90
C ASN A 4 -53.37 17.65 12.13
N PHE A 5 -52.57 17.43 11.06
CA PHE A 5 -51.20 16.96 11.16
C PHE A 5 -50.26 18.16 11.36
N ALA A 6 -49.73 18.30 12.58
CA ALA A 6 -48.67 19.22 12.86
C ALA A 6 -47.36 18.73 12.19
N ARG A 7 -46.79 19.57 11.32
CA ARG A 7 -45.47 19.34 10.71
C ARG A 7 -44.39 19.62 11.75
N HIS A 8 -43.74 18.54 12.18
CA HIS A 8 -42.48 18.62 12.94
C HIS A 8 -41.38 19.01 11.97
N ARG A 9 -40.73 20.19 12.23
CA ARG A 9 -39.46 20.57 11.56
C ARG A 9 -38.34 19.80 12.26
N PRO A 10 -37.46 19.08 11.56
CA PRO A 10 -36.26 18.54 12.18
C PRO A 10 -35.32 19.71 12.47
N GLY A 11 -34.89 19.81 13.74
CA GLY A 11 -33.89 20.74 14.19
C GLY A 11 -32.60 20.56 13.43
N GLY A 12 -32.09 21.63 12.81
CA GLY A 12 -30.79 21.66 12.19
C GLY A 12 -29.70 21.38 13.25
N VAL A 13 -29.05 20.25 13.13
CA VAL A 13 -27.78 19.99 13.80
C VAL A 13 -26.78 20.94 13.14
N ALA A 14 -26.34 21.95 13.92
CA ALA A 14 -25.23 22.80 13.52
C ALA A 14 -24.01 21.91 13.28
N VAL A 15 -23.63 21.75 12.02
CA VAL A 15 -22.33 21.18 11.65
C VAL A 15 -21.29 22.19 12.09
N ASN A 16 -20.74 22.00 13.29
CA ASN A 16 -19.56 22.71 13.74
C ASN A 16 -18.47 22.45 12.69
N SER A 17 -18.13 23.47 11.92
CA SER A 17 -16.91 23.54 11.12
C SER A 17 -15.76 23.39 12.11
N LEU A 18 -15.25 22.14 12.24
CA LEU A 18 -13.96 21.87 12.88
C LEU A 18 -12.90 22.51 11.96
N ALA A 19 -12.61 23.78 12.19
CA ALA A 19 -11.34 24.35 11.78
C ALA A 19 -10.27 23.42 12.37
N ALA A 20 -9.59 22.65 11.51
CA ALA A 20 -8.60 21.68 11.93
C ALA A 20 -7.51 22.45 12.68
N SER A 21 -7.49 22.34 14.00
CA SER A 21 -6.43 22.94 14.82
C SER A 21 -5.14 22.20 14.50
N HIS A 22 -4.23 22.88 13.80
CA HIS A 22 -2.90 22.36 13.58
C HIS A 22 -2.16 22.30 14.93
N SER A 23 -1.58 21.14 15.22
CA SER A 23 -0.69 21.00 16.37
C SER A 23 0.69 21.54 16.02
N VAL A 24 1.24 22.41 16.88
CA VAL A 24 2.61 22.90 16.70
C VAL A 24 3.59 21.81 17.14
N LEU A 25 4.56 21.52 16.29
CA LEU A 25 5.72 20.67 16.62
C LEU A 25 6.93 21.56 16.83
N GLU A 26 7.46 21.53 18.04
CA GLU A 26 8.69 22.24 18.39
C GLU A 26 9.91 21.62 17.67
N VAL A 27 10.97 22.40 17.49
CA VAL A 27 12.21 22.00 16.80
C VAL A 27 12.77 20.69 17.33
N ALA A 28 12.80 20.52 18.66
CA ALA A 28 13.30 19.29 19.28
C ALA A 28 12.45 18.06 18.92
N ASP A 29 11.12 18.22 18.87
CA ASP A 29 10.17 17.13 18.63
C ASP A 29 10.20 16.69 17.16
N TRP A 30 10.05 17.63 16.22
CA TRP A 30 10.07 17.24 14.81
C TRP A 30 11.48 16.82 14.35
N GLY A 31 12.53 17.41 14.91
CA GLY A 31 13.90 16.98 14.66
C GLY A 31 14.16 15.53 15.11
N LYS A 32 13.66 15.16 16.29
CA LYS A 32 13.71 13.79 16.79
C LYS A 32 12.93 12.81 15.91
N ARG A 33 11.68 13.16 15.54
CA ARG A 33 10.84 12.33 14.65
C ARG A 33 11.53 12.11 13.31
N ARG A 34 12.09 13.16 12.71
CA ARG A 34 12.85 13.09 11.47
C ARG A 34 14.06 12.17 11.59
N ALA A 35 14.88 12.33 12.63
CA ALA A 35 16.06 11.50 12.84
C ALA A 35 15.70 10.01 13.00
N LEU A 36 14.67 9.70 13.79
CA LEU A 36 14.18 8.33 13.96
C LEU A 36 13.66 7.73 12.66
N HIS A 37 12.91 8.51 11.87
CA HIS A 37 12.45 8.07 10.55
C HIS A 37 13.61 7.76 9.63
N GLU A 38 14.58 8.68 9.50
CA GLU A 38 15.76 8.50 8.65
C GLU A 38 16.57 7.28 9.07
N GLN A 39 16.80 7.09 10.36
CA GLN A 39 17.48 5.91 10.90
C GLN A 39 16.77 4.62 10.52
N ARG A 40 15.44 4.57 10.72
CA ARG A 40 14.63 3.40 10.40
C ARG A 40 14.70 3.03 8.93
N VAL A 41 14.50 3.98 8.04
CA VAL A 41 14.42 3.69 6.60
C VAL A 41 15.79 3.43 5.96
N ARG A 42 16.89 3.92 6.56
CA ARG A 42 18.26 3.58 6.13
C ARG A 42 18.51 2.09 6.21
N ALA A 43 17.97 1.39 7.21
CA ALA A 43 18.12 -0.06 7.34
C ALA A 43 17.58 -0.82 6.10
N TRP A 44 16.69 -0.22 5.32
CA TRP A 44 16.13 -0.80 4.10
C TRP A 44 16.76 -0.24 2.83
N THR A 45 17.01 1.07 2.82
CA THR A 45 17.46 1.79 1.63
C THR A 45 18.97 1.71 1.40
N ASP A 46 19.80 1.62 2.44
CA ASP A 46 21.26 1.53 2.29
C ASP A 46 21.69 0.19 1.63
N PRO A 47 21.16 -0.99 2.05
CA PRO A 47 21.47 -2.24 1.36
C PRO A 47 21.02 -2.24 -0.11
N HIS A 48 19.84 -1.68 -0.43
CA HIS A 48 19.36 -1.55 -1.81
C HIS A 48 20.30 -0.69 -2.65
N GLN A 49 20.68 0.50 -2.14
CA GLN A 49 21.62 1.39 -2.85
C GLN A 49 23.00 0.76 -3.05
N ALA A 50 23.48 0.03 -2.04
CA ALA A 50 24.76 -0.68 -2.14
C ALA A 50 24.74 -1.76 -3.24
N ARG A 51 23.63 -2.51 -3.37
CA ARG A 51 23.45 -3.48 -4.47
C ARG A 51 23.36 -2.78 -5.82
N THR A 52 22.52 -1.77 -5.94
CA THR A 52 22.39 -0.98 -7.18
C THR A 52 23.72 -0.42 -7.65
N ALA A 53 24.56 0.08 -6.74
CA ALA A 53 25.89 0.60 -7.06
C ALA A 53 26.85 -0.48 -7.62
N ARG A 54 26.61 -1.76 -7.30
CA ARG A 54 27.40 -2.89 -7.81
C ARG A 54 26.74 -3.58 -9.02
N GLY A 55 25.60 -3.07 -9.50
CA GLY A 55 24.82 -3.73 -10.55
C GLY A 55 24.15 -5.03 -10.11
N GLU A 56 23.98 -5.22 -8.80
CA GLU A 56 23.33 -6.38 -8.20
C GLU A 56 21.87 -6.10 -7.88
N THR A 57 21.03 -7.15 -7.88
CA THR A 57 19.63 -7.08 -7.47
C THR A 57 19.30 -8.16 -6.45
N HIS A 58 18.29 -7.92 -5.62
CA HIS A 58 17.79 -8.89 -4.66
C HIS A 58 16.31 -9.18 -4.94
N PRO A 59 15.93 -10.43 -5.29
CA PRO A 59 14.60 -10.76 -5.84
C PRO A 59 13.45 -10.49 -4.85
N VAL A 60 13.74 -10.50 -3.56
CA VAL A 60 12.74 -10.26 -2.52
C VAL A 60 12.68 -8.78 -2.16
N TYR A 61 13.81 -8.18 -1.77
CA TYR A 61 13.81 -6.86 -1.13
C TYR A 61 13.84 -5.68 -2.10
N ASP A 62 14.39 -5.85 -3.31
CA ASP A 62 14.48 -4.73 -4.25
C ASP A 62 13.16 -4.51 -5.02
N PHE A 63 12.28 -5.51 -5.03
CA PHE A 63 10.95 -5.47 -5.65
C PHE A 63 10.17 -4.19 -5.31
N LEU A 64 10.14 -3.81 -4.03
CA LEU A 64 9.37 -2.64 -3.57
C LEU A 64 9.91 -1.30 -4.08
N PHE A 65 11.16 -1.25 -4.53
CA PHE A 65 11.75 -0.07 -5.15
C PHE A 65 11.61 -0.12 -6.68
N GLU A 66 11.75 -1.29 -7.29
CA GLU A 66 11.78 -1.49 -8.73
C GLU A 66 10.38 -1.53 -9.36
N ASP A 67 9.49 -2.39 -8.88
CA ASP A 67 8.14 -2.54 -9.45
C ASP A 67 7.22 -1.35 -9.18
N TYR A 68 7.28 -0.78 -7.96
CA TYR A 68 6.56 0.45 -7.66
C TYR A 68 7.26 1.71 -8.19
N ARG A 69 8.51 1.60 -8.67
CA ARG A 69 9.32 2.69 -9.22
C ARG A 69 9.47 3.87 -8.27
N PHE A 70 9.46 3.63 -6.97
CA PHE A 70 9.66 4.65 -5.96
C PHE A 70 11.14 4.75 -5.61
N ARG A 71 11.68 5.97 -5.69
CA ARG A 71 13.09 6.20 -5.38
C ARG A 71 13.35 6.02 -3.88
N ALA A 72 14.32 5.18 -3.55
CA ALA A 72 14.74 4.94 -2.16
C ALA A 72 15.12 6.25 -1.43
N SER A 73 15.72 7.23 -2.15
CA SER A 73 16.04 8.54 -1.59
C SER A 73 14.82 9.35 -1.15
N TRP A 74 13.65 9.12 -1.75
CA TRP A 74 12.42 9.80 -1.35
C TRP A 74 11.81 9.16 -0.09
N LEU A 75 11.95 7.87 0.10
CA LEU A 75 11.53 7.21 1.34
C LEU A 75 12.29 7.76 2.57
N ARG A 76 13.53 8.24 2.38
CA ARG A 76 14.32 8.88 3.46
C ARG A 76 13.85 10.27 3.84
N ARG A 77 13.10 10.96 2.98
CA ARG A 77 12.56 12.28 3.30
C ARG A 77 11.52 12.16 4.40
N TRP A 78 11.58 13.10 5.33
CA TRP A 78 10.59 13.15 6.38
C TRP A 78 9.63 14.32 6.17
N HIS A 79 8.33 14.04 6.29
CA HIS A 79 7.23 14.98 6.21
C HIS A 79 6.23 14.66 7.32
N PRO A 80 5.75 15.64 8.11
CA PRO A 80 4.86 15.40 9.26
C PRO A 80 3.44 15.02 8.84
N GLY A 81 3.04 15.33 7.61
CA GLY A 81 1.65 15.27 7.15
C GLY A 81 0.88 16.60 7.43
N PRO A 82 -0.44 16.62 7.14
CA PRO A 82 -1.19 17.86 7.00
C PRO A 82 -1.63 18.52 8.33
N HIS A 83 -1.43 17.88 9.49
CA HIS A 83 -1.99 18.33 10.77
C HIS A 83 -1.00 19.11 11.65
N PHE A 84 0.17 19.48 11.12
CA PHE A 84 1.24 20.05 11.93
C PHE A 84 1.78 21.37 11.37
N VAL A 85 2.10 22.29 12.27
CA VAL A 85 2.98 23.44 12.03
C VAL A 85 4.35 23.12 12.60
N LEU A 86 5.38 23.23 11.79
CA LEU A 86 6.77 23.04 12.19
C LEU A 86 7.31 24.37 12.70
N ALA A 87 7.60 24.48 14.00
CA ALA A 87 8.15 25.68 14.60
C ALA A 87 9.66 25.84 14.38
N GLY A 88 10.13 27.06 14.53
CA GLY A 88 11.54 27.43 14.53
C GLY A 88 12.12 27.79 13.16
N ALA A 89 13.25 28.50 13.18
CA ALA A 89 13.89 29.01 11.96
C ALA A 89 14.33 27.91 10.99
N THR A 90 14.74 26.76 11.49
CA THR A 90 15.15 25.61 10.68
C THR A 90 13.99 24.99 9.87
N ALA A 91 12.74 25.20 10.28
CA ALA A 91 11.57 24.76 9.53
C ALA A 91 11.46 25.44 8.14
N GLN A 92 12.12 26.58 7.93
CA GLN A 92 12.17 27.27 6.63
C GLN A 92 12.74 26.36 5.51
N GLU A 93 13.55 25.35 5.83
CA GLU A 93 14.03 24.38 4.84
C GLU A 93 12.90 23.64 4.09
N PHE A 94 11.71 23.51 4.69
CA PHE A 94 10.56 22.87 4.07
C PHE A 94 9.93 23.71 2.96
N LEU A 95 10.14 25.03 2.92
CA LEU A 95 9.65 25.89 1.85
C LEU A 95 10.29 25.63 0.48
N ARG A 96 11.33 24.81 0.42
CA ARG A 96 11.87 24.32 -0.86
C ARG A 96 10.90 23.40 -1.62
N TRP A 97 9.89 22.85 -0.93
CA TRP A 97 8.84 22.04 -1.54
C TRP A 97 7.58 22.88 -1.75
N PRO A 98 7.00 22.89 -2.96
CA PRO A 98 5.86 23.74 -3.29
C PRO A 98 4.59 23.44 -2.48
N GLU A 99 4.55 22.28 -1.86
CA GLU A 99 3.44 21.88 -0.99
C GLU A 99 3.48 22.53 0.40
N TYR A 100 4.53 23.27 0.75
CA TYR A 100 4.67 23.94 2.04
C TYR A 100 4.55 25.46 1.91
N HIS A 101 4.06 26.11 2.96
CA HIS A 101 3.97 27.55 3.06
C HIS A 101 4.26 28.04 4.49
N ALA A 102 4.67 29.31 4.59
CA ALA A 102 4.85 29.95 5.86
C ALA A 102 3.47 30.27 6.48
N VAL A 103 3.36 30.03 7.79
CA VAL A 103 2.18 30.34 8.60
C VAL A 103 2.62 31.03 9.88
N GLU A 104 1.67 31.56 10.64
CA GLU A 104 1.97 32.05 11.99
C GLU A 104 2.55 30.94 12.85
N GLY A 105 3.69 31.18 13.46
CA GLY A 105 4.41 30.18 14.28
C GLY A 105 5.31 29.21 13.53
N GLY A 106 5.39 29.21 12.18
CA GLY A 106 6.30 28.30 11.48
C GLY A 106 5.98 28.00 10.03
N VAL A 107 6.09 26.75 9.65
CA VAL A 107 5.85 26.24 8.30
C VAL A 107 4.87 25.08 8.37
N ALA A 108 3.87 25.07 7.50
CA ALA A 108 2.87 24.01 7.40
C ALA A 108 2.73 23.48 5.98
N LEU A 109 2.23 22.27 5.88
CA LEU A 109 1.85 21.69 4.59
C LEU A 109 0.51 22.28 4.14
N ASN A 110 0.46 22.77 2.91
CA ASN A 110 -0.73 23.32 2.28
C ASN A 110 -1.55 22.21 1.61
N ALA A 111 -2.62 21.77 2.27
CA ALA A 111 -3.51 20.76 1.69
C ALA A 111 -4.12 21.21 0.34
N ALA A 112 -4.33 22.50 0.13
CA ALA A 112 -4.84 23.06 -1.13
C ALA A 112 -3.84 22.97 -2.29
N ALA A 113 -2.55 22.75 -2.03
CA ALA A 113 -1.53 22.52 -3.05
C ALA A 113 -1.65 21.14 -3.72
N LEU A 114 -2.54 20.26 -3.23
CA LEU A 114 -2.83 19.01 -3.92
C LEU A 114 -3.57 19.28 -5.23
N GLU A 115 -2.89 19.01 -6.34
CA GLU A 115 -3.41 19.27 -7.67
C GLU A 115 -4.73 18.52 -7.97
N PRO A 116 -5.65 19.08 -8.79
CA PRO A 116 -6.98 18.52 -9.06
C PRO A 116 -6.94 17.04 -9.47
N HIS A 117 -6.07 16.67 -10.41
CA HIS A 117 -5.97 15.28 -10.89
C HIS A 117 -5.45 14.31 -9.81
N ARG A 118 -4.58 14.79 -8.91
CA ARG A 118 -4.13 14.00 -7.75
C ARG A 118 -5.24 13.85 -6.73
N ARG A 119 -6.10 14.86 -6.59
CA ARG A 119 -7.28 14.82 -5.70
C ARG A 119 -8.31 13.79 -6.14
N GLU A 120 -8.62 13.73 -7.46
CA GLU A 120 -9.47 12.67 -8.02
C GLU A 120 -8.89 11.28 -7.73
N SER A 121 -7.58 11.11 -7.96
CA SER A 121 -6.86 9.88 -7.64
C SER A 121 -6.91 9.54 -6.14
N LEU A 122 -6.85 10.55 -5.26
CA LEU A 122 -6.95 10.38 -3.80
C LEU A 122 -8.35 9.92 -3.40
N THR A 123 -9.38 10.56 -3.94
CA THR A 123 -10.79 10.20 -3.69
C THR A 123 -11.06 8.76 -4.12
N TRP A 124 -10.57 8.38 -5.30
CA TRP A 124 -10.67 7.00 -5.78
C TRP A 124 -9.95 6.02 -4.84
N MET A 125 -8.73 6.34 -4.40
CA MET A 125 -7.98 5.53 -3.44
C MET A 125 -8.72 5.37 -2.12
N VAL A 126 -9.27 6.44 -1.55
CA VAL A 126 -10.04 6.39 -0.29
C VAL A 126 -11.23 5.45 -0.43
N ASN A 127 -11.95 5.54 -1.56
CA ASN A 127 -13.07 4.64 -1.85
C ASN A 127 -12.61 3.17 -1.97
N LEU A 128 -11.54 2.92 -2.72
CA LEU A 128 -10.94 1.58 -2.83
C LEU A 128 -10.60 1.00 -1.46
N LEU A 129 -9.90 1.76 -0.62
CA LEU A 129 -9.48 1.31 0.71
C LEU A 129 -10.68 1.04 1.64
N ARG A 130 -11.76 1.84 1.56
CA ARG A 130 -13.01 1.61 2.31
C ARG A 130 -13.67 0.31 1.88
N LEU A 131 -13.91 0.13 0.58
CA LEU A 131 -14.52 -1.09 0.05
C LEU A 131 -13.69 -2.35 0.36
N THR A 132 -12.36 -2.24 0.30
CA THR A 132 -11.46 -3.33 0.68
C THR A 132 -11.57 -3.66 2.16
N ALA A 133 -11.71 -2.65 3.04
CA ALA A 133 -11.86 -2.84 4.49
C ALA A 133 -13.19 -3.50 4.87
N GLU A 134 -14.26 -3.16 4.18
CA GLU A 134 -15.62 -3.65 4.42
C GLU A 134 -15.80 -5.09 3.95
N ARG A 135 -15.10 -5.49 2.87
CA ARG A 135 -15.26 -6.82 2.29
C ARG A 135 -14.67 -7.91 3.19
N PRO A 136 -15.40 -9.01 3.42
CA PRO A 136 -14.89 -10.15 4.18
C PRO A 136 -13.56 -10.67 3.63
N PRO A 137 -12.59 -11.04 4.48
CA PRO A 137 -11.32 -11.56 4.02
C PRO A 137 -11.47 -12.96 3.43
N GLN A 138 -10.75 -13.22 2.34
CA GLN A 138 -10.61 -14.54 1.74
C GLN A 138 -9.13 -14.96 1.81
N PHE A 139 -8.87 -16.17 2.30
CA PHE A 139 -7.52 -16.67 2.55
C PHE A 139 -7.14 -17.86 1.64
N ALA A 140 -7.90 -18.12 0.60
CA ALA A 140 -7.73 -19.28 -0.29
C ALA A 140 -6.75 -19.05 -1.45
N CYS A 141 -6.01 -17.92 -1.50
CA CYS A 141 -5.09 -17.65 -2.59
C CYS A 141 -3.77 -18.43 -2.47
N PHE A 142 -3.27 -18.66 -1.25
CA PHE A 142 -2.03 -19.40 -0.95
C PHE A 142 -0.81 -19.01 -1.80
N GLY A 143 -0.71 -17.75 -2.30
CA GLY A 143 0.39 -17.35 -3.18
C GLY A 143 0.34 -17.96 -4.60
N LEU A 144 -0.77 -18.62 -4.98
CA LEU A 144 -0.91 -19.29 -6.28
C LEU A 144 -0.79 -18.36 -7.49
N HIS A 145 -0.89 -17.05 -7.29
CA HIS A 145 -0.65 -16.06 -8.35
C HIS A 145 0.79 -16.12 -8.87
N GLU A 146 1.81 -16.34 -8.01
CA GLU A 146 3.20 -16.48 -8.43
C GLU A 146 3.39 -17.77 -9.29
N TRP A 147 2.68 -18.84 -8.94
CA TRP A 147 2.68 -20.09 -9.72
C TRP A 147 1.99 -19.94 -11.08
N ALA A 148 0.90 -19.18 -11.13
CA ALA A 148 0.19 -18.88 -12.36
C ALA A 148 1.00 -17.99 -13.32
N MET A 149 1.94 -17.19 -12.79
CA MET A 149 2.83 -16.34 -13.59
C MET A 149 3.91 -17.13 -14.35
N VAL A 150 4.22 -18.35 -13.92
CA VAL A 150 5.21 -19.21 -14.57
C VAL A 150 4.59 -20.48 -15.19
N TYR A 151 3.27 -20.60 -15.13
CA TYR A 151 2.55 -21.75 -15.63
C TYR A 151 2.78 -21.96 -17.14
N ARG A 152 3.26 -23.14 -17.52
CA ARG A 152 3.56 -23.55 -18.90
C ARG A 152 4.53 -22.61 -19.65
N GLN A 153 5.41 -21.92 -18.94
CA GLN A 153 6.50 -21.16 -19.54
C GLN A 153 7.72 -22.03 -19.79
N THR A 154 8.44 -21.71 -20.84
CA THR A 154 9.80 -22.22 -21.04
C THR A 154 10.78 -21.51 -20.10
N PRO A 155 11.95 -22.08 -19.80
CA PRO A 155 12.94 -21.44 -18.92
C PRO A 155 13.29 -19.99 -19.32
N ASP A 156 13.32 -19.70 -20.62
CA ASP A 156 13.68 -18.36 -21.14
C ASP A 156 12.53 -17.34 -20.99
N GLU A 157 11.29 -17.79 -20.86
CA GLU A 157 10.11 -16.95 -20.69
C GLU A 157 9.86 -16.60 -19.22
N VAL A 158 10.45 -17.36 -18.28
CA VAL A 158 10.26 -17.10 -16.84
C VAL A 158 10.85 -15.77 -16.46
N ARG A 159 10.02 -14.89 -15.86
CA ARG A 159 10.39 -13.50 -15.54
C ARG A 159 11.66 -13.37 -14.68
N HIS A 160 11.87 -14.28 -13.75
CA HIS A 160 13.02 -14.31 -12.86
C HIS A 160 13.89 -15.55 -13.13
N ASN A 161 14.23 -15.78 -14.41
CA ASN A 161 14.97 -16.96 -14.88
C ASN A 161 16.37 -17.15 -14.27
N ALA A 162 16.90 -16.13 -13.59
CA ALA A 162 18.13 -16.27 -12.80
C ALA A 162 17.98 -17.16 -11.55
N TRP A 163 16.72 -17.47 -11.14
CA TRP A 163 16.43 -18.29 -9.98
C TRP A 163 15.76 -19.61 -10.41
N PRO A 164 16.24 -20.77 -9.90
CA PRO A 164 15.64 -22.04 -10.24
C PRO A 164 14.23 -22.18 -9.71
N LEU A 165 13.38 -22.88 -10.45
CA LEU A 165 12.08 -23.31 -9.97
C LEU A 165 12.22 -24.56 -9.12
N ARG A 166 11.40 -24.70 -8.06
CA ARG A 166 11.39 -25.85 -7.14
C ARG A 166 10.88 -27.14 -7.77
N PHE A 167 10.16 -27.02 -8.88
CA PHE A 167 9.56 -28.14 -9.59
C PHE A 167 9.95 -28.13 -11.08
N PRO A 168 10.10 -29.33 -11.68
CA PRO A 168 10.17 -29.47 -13.13
C PRO A 168 8.88 -28.91 -13.78
N PRO A 169 8.96 -28.37 -15.01
CA PRO A 169 7.83 -27.70 -15.66
C PRO A 169 6.53 -28.52 -15.70
N ASN A 170 6.62 -29.84 -15.97
CA ASN A 170 5.45 -30.71 -16.02
C ASN A 170 4.80 -30.95 -14.65
N GLU A 171 5.58 -30.96 -13.58
CA GLU A 171 5.06 -31.10 -12.21
C GLU A 171 4.43 -29.82 -11.75
N LEU A 172 5.08 -28.69 -12.04
CA LEU A 172 4.53 -27.35 -11.77
C LEU A 172 3.18 -27.19 -12.49
N ALA A 173 3.08 -27.55 -13.76
CA ALA A 173 1.84 -27.45 -14.50
C ALA A 173 0.73 -28.29 -13.88
N ARG A 174 0.99 -29.56 -13.54
CA ARG A 174 0.02 -30.44 -12.87
C ARG A 174 -0.41 -29.88 -11.51
N PHE A 175 0.54 -29.32 -10.74
CA PHE A 175 0.21 -28.68 -9.47
C PHE A 175 -0.75 -27.51 -9.66
N VAL A 176 -0.44 -26.59 -10.58
CA VAL A 176 -1.26 -25.41 -10.86
C VAL A 176 -2.67 -25.80 -11.34
N GLU A 177 -2.77 -26.78 -12.24
CA GLU A 177 -4.05 -27.29 -12.77
C GLU A 177 -4.96 -27.91 -11.70
N ALA A 178 -4.35 -28.50 -10.67
CA ALA A 178 -5.08 -29.11 -9.55
C ALA A 178 -5.56 -28.09 -8.51
N GLN A 179 -5.20 -26.78 -8.65
CA GLN A 179 -5.52 -25.79 -7.63
C GLN A 179 -6.78 -24.98 -7.97
N PRO A 180 -7.60 -24.65 -6.96
CA PRO A 180 -8.70 -23.72 -7.13
C PRO A 180 -8.21 -22.28 -7.06
N ILE A 181 -7.49 -21.78 -8.09
CA ILE A 181 -6.93 -20.44 -8.11
C ILE A 181 -8.04 -19.40 -8.00
N CYS A 182 -7.89 -18.47 -7.04
CA CYS A 182 -8.88 -17.43 -6.76
C CYS A 182 -8.20 -16.09 -6.44
N CYS A 183 -7.42 -15.57 -7.40
CA CYS A 183 -6.76 -14.28 -7.28
C CYS A 183 -7.75 -13.16 -7.55
N SER A 184 -7.94 -12.25 -6.58
CA SER A 184 -8.83 -11.10 -6.65
C SER A 184 -8.12 -9.78 -6.96
N HIS A 185 -6.80 -9.78 -7.06
CA HIS A 185 -5.99 -8.58 -7.26
C HIS A 185 -5.60 -8.42 -8.73
N TYR A 186 -6.06 -7.33 -9.37
CA TYR A 186 -5.81 -7.12 -10.80
C TYR A 186 -4.32 -7.02 -11.14
N ASP A 187 -3.54 -6.26 -10.37
CA ASP A 187 -2.11 -6.06 -10.64
C ASP A 187 -1.28 -7.34 -10.51
N ALA A 188 -1.76 -8.36 -9.78
CA ALA A 188 -1.19 -9.70 -9.80
C ALA A 188 -1.74 -10.54 -10.98
N PHE A 189 -3.06 -10.57 -11.14
CA PHE A 189 -3.73 -11.36 -12.18
C PHE A 189 -3.29 -11.01 -13.61
N ARG A 190 -3.02 -9.74 -13.90
CA ARG A 190 -2.59 -9.31 -15.24
C ARG A 190 -1.27 -9.95 -15.71
N PHE A 191 -0.47 -10.45 -14.78
CA PHE A 191 0.80 -11.14 -15.07
C PHE A 191 0.65 -12.67 -15.24
N PHE A 192 -0.54 -13.23 -15.04
CA PHE A 192 -0.78 -14.63 -15.33
C PHE A 192 -0.47 -14.91 -16.78
N THR A 193 0.16 -16.07 -17.04
CA THR A 193 0.32 -16.54 -18.43
C THR A 193 -1.03 -16.68 -19.10
N THR A 194 -1.08 -16.53 -20.42
CA THR A 194 -2.35 -16.63 -21.16
C THR A 194 -3.13 -17.91 -20.82
N PRO A 195 -2.50 -19.11 -20.76
CA PRO A 195 -3.22 -20.33 -20.39
C PRO A 195 -3.62 -20.37 -18.89
N ALA A 196 -2.93 -19.67 -18.00
CA ALA A 196 -3.28 -19.64 -16.58
C ALA A 196 -4.50 -18.76 -16.27
N ARG A 197 -4.81 -17.77 -17.10
CA ARG A 197 -5.94 -16.85 -16.86
C ARG A 197 -7.28 -17.57 -16.72
N SER A 198 -7.53 -18.59 -17.54
CA SER A 198 -8.75 -19.39 -17.48
C SER A 198 -8.86 -20.26 -16.23
N LEU A 199 -7.75 -20.53 -15.53
CA LEU A 199 -7.73 -21.29 -14.28
C LEU A 199 -8.16 -20.45 -13.08
N ASN A 200 -8.08 -19.11 -13.17
CA ASN A 200 -8.53 -18.24 -12.09
C ASN A 200 -10.06 -18.17 -12.09
N LYS A 201 -10.68 -18.47 -10.94
CA LYS A 201 -12.14 -18.40 -10.76
C LYS A 201 -12.70 -16.98 -10.90
N LEU A 202 -11.88 -15.97 -10.59
CA LEU A 202 -12.22 -14.57 -10.70
C LEU A 202 -11.53 -13.98 -11.93
N GLN A 203 -12.18 -13.02 -12.60
CA GLN A 203 -11.59 -12.34 -13.75
C GLN A 203 -11.49 -10.83 -13.47
N PRO A 204 -10.61 -10.41 -12.53
CA PRO A 204 -10.51 -9.00 -12.15
C PRO A 204 -10.00 -8.17 -13.33
N THR A 205 -10.65 -7.03 -13.55
CA THR A 205 -10.22 -6.03 -14.52
C THR A 205 -9.72 -4.77 -13.81
N ARG A 206 -8.97 -3.94 -14.52
CA ARG A 206 -8.48 -2.66 -13.96
C ARG A 206 -9.64 -1.74 -13.56
N ALA A 207 -10.71 -1.72 -14.33
CA ALA A 207 -11.88 -0.89 -14.07
C ALA A 207 -12.66 -1.35 -12.83
N GLU A 208 -12.63 -2.65 -12.54
CA GLU A 208 -13.39 -3.27 -11.46
C GLU A 208 -12.54 -3.58 -10.21
N THR A 209 -11.33 -3.05 -10.12
CA THR A 209 -10.41 -3.29 -8.98
C THR A 209 -11.11 -3.11 -7.63
N SER A 210 -11.90 -2.05 -7.47
CA SER A 210 -12.66 -1.78 -6.25
C SER A 210 -13.75 -2.82 -5.95
N GLY A 211 -14.20 -3.58 -6.96
CA GLY A 211 -15.16 -4.66 -6.82
C GLY A 211 -14.55 -5.98 -6.34
N PHE A 212 -13.24 -6.18 -6.52
CA PHE A 212 -12.57 -7.44 -6.25
C PHE A 212 -11.62 -7.43 -5.04
N GLU A 213 -10.94 -6.32 -4.77
CA GLU A 213 -9.98 -6.28 -3.67
C GLU A 213 -10.63 -6.52 -2.31
N GLN A 214 -9.96 -7.28 -1.46
CA GLN A 214 -10.43 -7.65 -0.13
C GLN A 214 -9.26 -7.73 0.86
N ARG A 215 -9.54 -7.59 2.16
CA ARG A 215 -8.54 -7.42 3.21
C ARG A 215 -7.67 -8.65 3.50
N GLY A 216 -8.03 -9.84 3.04
CA GLY A 216 -7.19 -11.05 3.14
C GLY A 216 -6.16 -11.16 2.00
N CYS A 217 -6.23 -10.34 0.97
CA CYS A 217 -5.29 -10.37 -0.15
C CYS A 217 -3.93 -9.77 0.25
N LEU A 218 -2.83 -10.51 0.05
CA LEU A 218 -1.47 -10.02 0.33
C LEU A 218 -1.16 -8.75 -0.47
N HIS A 219 -1.45 -8.75 -1.77
CA HIS A 219 -1.18 -7.61 -2.64
C HIS A 219 -1.99 -6.37 -2.26
N ALA A 220 -3.28 -6.51 -1.91
CA ALA A 220 -4.09 -5.38 -1.44
C ALA A 220 -3.56 -4.79 -0.11
N ASN A 221 -2.87 -5.59 0.70
CA ASN A 221 -2.21 -5.14 1.92
C ASN A 221 -0.82 -4.55 1.63
N MET A 222 -0.07 -5.11 0.70
CA MET A 222 1.22 -4.59 0.24
C MET A 222 1.05 -3.23 -0.48
N ASP A 223 -0.02 -3.06 -1.24
CA ASP A 223 -0.37 -1.83 -1.95
C ASP A 223 -0.68 -0.64 -1.02
N LEU A 224 -0.87 -0.84 0.30
CA LEU A 224 -0.92 0.29 1.24
C LEU A 224 0.34 1.15 1.15
N TYR A 225 1.51 0.55 0.92
CA TYR A 225 2.74 1.28 0.66
C TYR A 225 2.66 2.10 -0.62
N LYS A 226 2.20 1.53 -1.72
CA LYS A 226 1.99 2.21 -3.01
C LYS A 226 1.08 3.43 -2.85
N TRP A 227 -0.05 3.26 -2.16
CA TRP A 227 -1.01 4.34 -1.95
C TRP A 227 -0.47 5.43 -1.02
N ALA A 228 0.18 5.04 0.09
CA ALA A 228 0.80 5.99 1.01
C ALA A 228 1.88 6.83 0.31
N PHE A 229 2.78 6.19 -0.43
CA PHE A 229 3.89 6.86 -1.09
C PHE A 229 3.45 7.77 -2.23
N LYS A 230 2.43 7.37 -3.00
CA LYS A 230 1.88 8.15 -4.13
C LYS A 230 1.45 9.56 -3.71
N PHE A 231 1.01 9.71 -2.47
CA PHE A 231 0.53 10.99 -1.95
C PHE A 231 1.52 11.68 -1.00
N ALA A 232 2.80 11.30 -1.00
CA ALA A 232 3.84 12.09 -0.36
C ALA A 232 3.91 13.49 -1.02
N PRO A 233 4.15 14.57 -0.25
CA PRO A 233 4.42 14.66 1.20
C PRO A 233 3.14 14.78 2.08
N PHE A 234 1.94 14.65 1.50
CA PHE A 234 0.66 14.81 2.21
C PHE A 234 0.37 13.66 3.19
N ILE A 235 0.96 12.49 3.01
CA ILE A 235 0.89 11.38 3.96
C ILE A 235 2.12 11.45 4.89
N PRO A 236 1.95 11.36 6.23
CA PRO A 236 3.07 11.34 7.16
C PRO A 236 4.10 10.26 6.81
N SER A 237 5.38 10.62 6.83
CA SER A 237 6.45 9.70 6.44
C SER A 237 6.54 8.48 7.34
N GLU A 238 6.19 8.60 8.61
CA GLU A 238 6.11 7.46 9.53
C GLU A 238 5.06 6.44 9.08
N LEU A 239 3.90 6.90 8.58
CA LEU A 239 2.87 6.01 8.03
C LEU A 239 3.33 5.34 6.73
N ILE A 240 4.04 6.07 5.86
CA ILE A 240 4.66 5.51 4.65
C ILE A 240 5.66 4.41 5.04
N ALA A 241 6.49 4.65 6.05
CA ALA A 241 7.47 3.67 6.55
C ALA A 241 6.79 2.46 7.21
N ASP A 242 5.67 2.64 7.91
CA ASP A 242 4.88 1.54 8.48
C ASP A 242 4.29 0.66 7.36
N CYS A 243 3.74 1.27 6.32
CA CYS A 243 3.23 0.56 5.14
C CYS A 243 4.36 -0.17 4.39
N PHE A 244 5.55 0.45 4.26
CA PHE A 244 6.71 -0.18 3.66
C PHE A 244 7.18 -1.41 4.46
N ALA A 245 7.25 -1.30 5.79
CA ALA A 245 7.63 -2.43 6.65
C ALA A 245 6.67 -3.61 6.46
N LEU A 246 5.35 -3.35 6.46
CA LEU A 246 4.35 -4.37 6.21
C LEU A 246 4.51 -4.98 4.80
N ALA A 247 4.69 -4.14 3.78
CA ALA A 247 4.87 -4.60 2.40
C ALA A 247 6.11 -5.48 2.25
N ARG A 248 7.19 -5.16 2.97
CA ARG A 248 8.43 -5.94 2.99
C ARG A 248 8.23 -7.32 3.63
N ASP A 249 7.55 -7.37 4.78
CA ASP A 249 7.22 -8.64 5.46
C ASP A 249 6.33 -9.51 4.57
N ILE A 250 5.33 -8.92 3.92
CA ILE A 250 4.44 -9.61 2.97
C ILE A 250 5.24 -10.17 1.81
N ARG A 251 6.11 -9.36 1.19
CA ARG A 251 6.91 -9.81 0.04
C ARG A 251 7.79 -11.00 0.38
N GLU A 252 8.37 -11.04 1.57
CA GLU A 252 9.16 -12.18 2.02
C GLU A 252 8.33 -13.47 2.04
N ILE A 253 7.17 -13.45 2.65
CA ILE A 253 6.29 -14.64 2.74
C ILE A 253 5.77 -15.04 1.36
N ASP A 254 5.40 -14.08 0.52
CA ASP A 254 4.92 -14.31 -0.83
C ASP A 254 5.97 -15.03 -1.68
N MET A 255 7.23 -14.57 -1.59
CA MET A 255 8.33 -15.21 -2.33
C MET A 255 8.74 -16.56 -1.76
N ARG A 256 8.68 -16.77 -0.44
CA ARG A 256 8.87 -18.09 0.16
C ARG A 256 7.81 -19.11 -0.27
N ALA A 257 6.59 -18.66 -0.54
CA ALA A 257 5.48 -19.49 -1.02
C ALA A 257 5.47 -19.65 -2.56
N SER A 258 6.32 -18.92 -3.28
CA SER A 258 6.41 -18.94 -4.74
C SER A 258 7.03 -20.24 -5.28
N PRO A 259 6.94 -20.48 -6.59
CA PRO A 259 7.59 -21.64 -7.22
C PRO A 259 9.12 -21.54 -7.29
N TYR A 260 9.72 -20.39 -6.96
CA TYR A 260 11.17 -20.20 -7.00
C TYR A 260 11.87 -20.77 -5.77
N ASP A 261 13.12 -21.23 -5.95
CA ASP A 261 13.98 -21.66 -4.85
C ASP A 261 14.90 -20.51 -4.39
N PHE A 262 14.51 -19.89 -3.29
CA PHE A 262 15.30 -18.84 -2.63
C PHE A 262 16.00 -19.32 -1.34
N ALA A 263 16.03 -20.63 -1.08
CA ALA A 263 16.73 -21.19 0.09
C ALA A 263 18.22 -20.79 0.14
N PRO A 264 18.95 -20.69 -0.99
CA PRO A 264 20.34 -20.21 -0.99
C PRO A 264 20.52 -18.77 -0.50
N LEU A 265 19.45 -17.94 -0.55
CA LEU A 265 19.43 -16.58 -0.01
C LEU A 265 18.97 -16.51 1.44
N GLY A 266 18.73 -17.63 2.11
CA GLY A 266 18.22 -17.67 3.46
C GLY A 266 16.69 -17.60 3.58
N PHE A 267 15.95 -17.81 2.48
CA PHE A 267 14.49 -17.86 2.44
C PHE A 267 13.98 -19.28 2.17
N PRO A 268 13.90 -20.14 3.21
CA PRO A 268 13.38 -21.48 3.03
C PRO A 268 11.93 -21.45 2.54
N PRO A 269 11.53 -22.35 1.62
CA PRO A 269 10.21 -22.32 1.02
C PRO A 269 9.10 -22.65 2.02
N ILE A 270 8.00 -21.93 1.93
CA ILE A 270 6.71 -22.32 2.48
C ILE A 270 6.05 -23.25 1.45
N ARG A 271 5.94 -24.53 1.79
CA ARG A 271 5.51 -25.58 0.85
C ARG A 271 3.99 -25.62 0.72
N ILE A 272 3.39 -24.68 0.00
CA ILE A 272 1.93 -24.60 -0.20
C ILE A 272 1.36 -25.82 -0.95
N GLU A 273 2.19 -26.65 -1.53
CA GLU A 273 1.86 -27.95 -2.08
C GLU A 273 1.52 -29.00 -1.00
N THR A 274 1.82 -28.71 0.28
CA THR A 274 1.49 -29.55 1.43
C THR A 274 0.42 -28.91 2.32
N PRO A 275 -0.35 -29.72 3.10
CA PRO A 275 -1.31 -29.18 4.07
C PRO A 275 -0.66 -28.26 5.12
N ASP A 276 0.52 -28.64 5.64
CA ASP A 276 1.24 -27.88 6.67
C ASP A 276 1.71 -26.53 6.10
N GLY A 277 2.27 -26.49 4.90
CA GLY A 277 2.70 -25.26 4.26
C GLY A 277 1.53 -24.33 3.94
N ARG A 278 0.35 -24.84 3.62
CA ARG A 278 -0.87 -24.03 3.48
C ARG A 278 -1.31 -23.43 4.81
N THR A 279 -1.23 -24.19 5.89
CA THR A 279 -1.56 -23.72 7.24
C THR A 279 -0.58 -22.62 7.66
N GLU A 280 0.73 -22.80 7.40
CA GLU A 280 1.75 -21.78 7.64
C GLU A 280 1.45 -20.48 6.84
N TYR A 281 1.20 -20.60 5.54
CA TYR A 281 0.90 -19.46 4.69
C TYR A 281 -0.37 -18.72 5.13
N GLU A 282 -1.45 -19.44 5.43
CA GLU A 282 -2.70 -18.85 5.88
C GLU A 282 -2.54 -18.14 7.22
N THR A 283 -1.71 -18.65 8.12
CA THR A 283 -1.40 -18.00 9.40
C THR A 283 -0.76 -16.64 9.18
N HIS A 284 0.24 -16.56 8.29
CA HIS A 284 0.85 -15.28 7.90
C HIS A 284 -0.14 -14.35 7.22
N GLN A 285 -0.98 -14.87 6.33
CA GLN A 285 -1.98 -14.09 5.61
C GLN A 285 -3.00 -13.46 6.57
N ARG A 286 -3.43 -14.17 7.61
CA ARG A 286 -4.32 -13.66 8.66
C ARG A 286 -3.64 -12.58 9.52
N ASP A 287 -2.37 -12.77 9.87
CA ASP A 287 -1.58 -11.75 10.56
C ASP A 287 -1.48 -10.46 9.73
N PHE A 288 -1.12 -10.55 8.46
CA PHE A 288 -1.04 -9.40 7.58
C PHE A 288 -2.39 -8.69 7.38
N ALA A 289 -3.47 -9.47 7.27
CA ALA A 289 -4.82 -8.90 7.21
C ALA A 289 -5.15 -8.08 8.46
N THR A 290 -4.73 -8.54 9.63
CA THR A 290 -4.92 -7.85 10.91
C THR A 290 -4.04 -6.59 11.00
N ARG A 291 -2.74 -6.72 10.74
CA ARG A 291 -1.76 -5.61 10.81
C ARG A 291 -2.06 -4.50 9.79
N SER A 292 -2.64 -4.83 8.65
CA SER A 292 -2.99 -3.86 7.60
C SER A 292 -4.16 -2.93 7.98
N GLN A 293 -5.08 -3.38 8.86
CA GLN A 293 -6.30 -2.60 9.16
C GLN A 293 -6.01 -1.22 9.77
N PRO A 294 -5.18 -1.07 10.82
CA PRO A 294 -4.88 0.25 11.38
C PRO A 294 -4.17 1.17 10.37
N LEU A 295 -3.31 0.62 9.51
CA LEU A 295 -2.64 1.41 8.47
C LEU A 295 -3.64 1.90 7.42
N ARG A 296 -4.54 1.01 6.98
CA ARG A 296 -5.62 1.33 6.04
C ARG A 296 -6.54 2.40 6.61
N ALA A 297 -6.95 2.26 7.87
CA ALA A 297 -7.82 3.24 8.54
C ALA A 297 -7.17 4.63 8.62
N ARG A 298 -5.87 4.71 8.94
CA ARG A 298 -5.11 5.96 8.95
C ARG A 298 -5.03 6.59 7.55
N LEU A 299 -4.78 5.81 6.50
CA LEU A 299 -4.76 6.30 5.12
C LEU A 299 -6.13 6.81 4.68
N ILE A 300 -7.21 6.12 5.04
CA ILE A 300 -8.58 6.57 4.77
C ILE A 300 -8.86 7.90 5.46
N ALA A 301 -8.51 8.03 6.73
CA ALA A 301 -8.77 9.25 7.51
C ALA A 301 -8.02 10.45 6.94
N ILE A 302 -6.72 10.31 6.67
CA ILE A 302 -5.91 11.39 6.09
C ILE A 302 -6.37 11.72 4.67
N GLY A 303 -6.67 10.72 3.85
CA GLY A 303 -7.14 10.92 2.49
C GLY A 303 -8.50 11.62 2.43
N ALA A 304 -9.43 11.29 3.33
CA ALA A 304 -10.71 11.96 3.45
C ALA A 304 -10.55 13.44 3.85
N TYR A 305 -9.72 13.70 4.86
CA TYR A 305 -9.37 15.07 5.27
C TYR A 305 -8.80 15.90 4.10
N LEU A 306 -7.84 15.36 3.35
CA LEU A 306 -7.22 16.05 2.21
C LEU A 306 -8.22 16.30 1.07
N ALA A 307 -9.14 15.40 0.83
CA ALA A 307 -10.19 15.56 -0.18
C ALA A 307 -11.15 16.70 0.19
N GLU A 308 -11.51 16.83 1.46
CA GLU A 308 -12.37 17.88 1.98
C GLU A 308 -11.67 19.25 2.03
N ALA A 309 -10.46 19.31 2.59
CA ALA A 309 -9.67 20.54 2.75
C ALA A 309 -9.33 21.22 1.43
N SER A 310 -9.38 20.46 0.35
CA SER A 310 -9.04 20.94 -0.99
C SER A 310 -10.28 21.31 -1.84
N SER A 311 -11.50 21.18 -1.32
CA SER A 311 -12.72 21.62 -2.00
C SER A 311 -12.80 23.15 -1.97
N PRO A 312 -13.06 23.84 -3.10
CA PRO A 312 -13.33 25.27 -3.07
C PRO A 312 -14.52 25.53 -2.15
N ALA A 313 -14.40 26.55 -1.29
CA ALA A 313 -15.52 26.98 -0.47
C ALA A 313 -16.76 27.17 -1.36
N PRO A 314 -17.98 26.76 -0.92
CA PRO A 314 -19.19 27.00 -1.68
C PRO A 314 -19.26 28.48 -2.00
N ARG A 315 -19.37 28.84 -3.29
CA ARG A 315 -19.59 30.23 -3.69
C ARG A 315 -20.91 30.65 -3.04
N SER A 316 -20.81 31.58 -2.10
CA SER A 316 -21.98 32.29 -1.57
C SER A 316 -22.69 32.93 -2.77
N VAL A 317 -23.91 32.49 -3.06
CA VAL A 317 -24.84 33.06 -4.03
C VAL A 317 -25.50 34.24 -3.43
#